data_69ed9c2e11ebed6f52b369d04e33a0df
#
_entry.id   69ed9c2e11ebed6f52b369d04e33a0df
#
_cell.length_a   1.000
_cell.length_b   1.000
_cell.length_c   1.000
_cell.angle_alpha   90.00
_cell.angle_beta   90.00
_cell.angle_gamma   90.00
#
_symmetry.space_group_name_H-M   'P 1'
#
loop_
_entity.id
_entity.type
_entity.pdbx_description
1 polymer ?
#
loop_
_entity_poly.entity_id
_entity_poly.type
_entity_poly.pdbx_seq_one_letter_code
_entity_poly.pdbx_strand_id
1 'polypeptide(L)'
;MRKLLLLMFCWPFLTQAQVNQDSIIIKKMSDEIMTNGKAYDLLRQLTKQIGGRLAGSPQQQNAAIWGKRNMESFAADKVFMQPCKTPNWQRGGKDFASVVRVNGKAMNRPLAALALGNSLGSNGLIEAELLAVADFDELEQRKADVKGKIVYYHSMFDPTIIQTFGAYGKAGVYRSTGASRAAKYGAVGVMIHSLSTAPDNAPHTGGMKYDEDYPKIPAVALGPNDAKELYANAKKGTIRVQMQTYGYFLPDADENNVVAEIKGSEFPNEIITIGGHLDSWDINEGAHDDGAGIVQTMEILRMMKALNYQPKRTIRFVLFANEENGMRGGNKYAELAKLNNEKHVFALESDAGGFTPRAIGITCSSEQFKKLQPWSALLKPYGTEFTKHK
;
A
#
# COMPACT_ATOMS: atom_id res chain seq x y z
N MET A 1 -47.06 -34.59 27.57
CA MET A 1 -45.65 -34.20 27.71
C MET A 1 -44.71 -35.09 26.86
N ARG A 2 -45.01 -35.32 25.58
CA ARG A 2 -44.18 -36.21 24.71
C ARG A 2 -43.77 -35.62 23.34
N LYS A 3 -44.01 -34.31 23.12
CA LYS A 3 -43.71 -33.65 21.81
C LYS A 3 -42.59 -32.62 21.87
N LEU A 4 -41.89 -32.39 23.02
CA LEU A 4 -40.83 -31.36 23.13
C LEU A 4 -39.40 -31.93 23.04
N LEU A 5 -39.22 -33.25 22.98
CA LEU A 5 -37.88 -33.86 22.98
C LEU A 5 -37.28 -34.08 21.57
N LEU A 6 -38.12 -33.96 20.50
CA LEU A 6 -37.61 -34.21 19.12
C LEU A 6 -36.95 -33.01 18.45
N LEU A 7 -37.10 -31.81 18.98
CA LEU A 7 -36.50 -30.57 18.40
C LEU A 7 -35.08 -30.30 18.87
N MET A 8 -34.60 -30.92 19.94
CA MET A 8 -33.25 -30.71 20.45
C MET A 8 -32.15 -31.51 19.75
N PHE A 9 -32.50 -32.56 18.98
CA PHE A 9 -31.55 -33.44 18.32
C PHE A 9 -31.17 -32.99 16.90
N CYS A 10 -31.90 -32.05 16.30
CA CYS A 10 -31.61 -31.60 14.93
C CYS A 10 -30.57 -30.50 14.84
N TRP A 11 -30.24 -29.78 15.90
CA TRP A 11 -29.32 -28.64 15.88
C TRP A 11 -27.87 -28.99 15.54
N PRO A 12 -27.24 -30.03 16.12
CA PRO A 12 -25.87 -30.39 15.76
C PRO A 12 -25.74 -30.95 14.33
N PHE A 13 -26.79 -31.59 13.80
CA PHE A 13 -26.79 -32.07 12.42
C PHE A 13 -26.90 -30.95 11.39
N LEU A 14 -27.63 -29.88 11.67
CA LEU A 14 -27.72 -28.74 10.78
C LEU A 14 -26.39 -27.97 10.69
N THR A 15 -25.68 -27.82 11.77
CA THR A 15 -24.37 -27.15 11.76
C THR A 15 -23.30 -27.98 11.03
N GLN A 16 -23.27 -29.29 11.17
CA GLN A 16 -22.38 -30.16 10.41
C GLN A 16 -22.71 -30.20 8.91
N ALA A 17 -24.01 -30.19 8.55
CA ALA A 17 -24.43 -30.12 7.16
C ALA A 17 -24.04 -28.80 6.52
N GLN A 18 -24.13 -27.66 7.22
CA GLN A 18 -23.73 -26.37 6.71
C GLN A 18 -22.21 -26.28 6.50
N VAL A 19 -21.40 -26.72 7.44
CA VAL A 19 -19.92 -26.76 7.31
C VAL A 19 -19.51 -27.61 6.11
N ASN A 20 -20.19 -28.73 5.86
CA ASN A 20 -19.89 -29.57 4.70
C ASN A 20 -20.21 -28.88 3.38
N GLN A 21 -21.33 -28.16 3.28
CA GLN A 21 -21.72 -27.38 2.10
C GLN A 21 -20.72 -26.23 1.83
N ASP A 22 -20.33 -25.49 2.84
CA ASP A 22 -19.35 -24.40 2.72
C ASP A 22 -18.00 -24.94 2.25
N SER A 23 -17.54 -26.07 2.79
CA SER A 23 -16.32 -26.75 2.36
C SER A 23 -16.36 -27.16 0.88
N ILE A 24 -17.48 -27.70 0.41
CA ILE A 24 -17.67 -28.07 -1.00
C ILE A 24 -17.59 -26.85 -1.91
N ILE A 25 -18.25 -25.74 -1.53
CA ILE A 25 -18.26 -24.50 -2.30
C ILE A 25 -16.84 -23.92 -2.35
N ILE A 26 -16.15 -23.81 -1.23
CA ILE A 26 -14.77 -23.29 -1.16
C ILE A 26 -13.85 -24.13 -2.04
N LYS A 27 -13.98 -25.48 -1.98
CA LYS A 27 -13.21 -26.34 -2.86
C LYS A 27 -13.48 -26.08 -4.34
N LYS A 28 -14.73 -25.92 -4.76
CA LYS A 28 -15.07 -25.60 -6.15
C LYS A 28 -14.49 -24.26 -6.59
N MET A 29 -14.51 -23.25 -5.71
CA MET A 29 -13.91 -21.94 -5.96
C MET A 29 -12.38 -22.07 -6.13
N SER A 30 -11.72 -22.81 -5.24
CA SER A 30 -10.28 -23.08 -5.33
C SER A 30 -9.93 -23.84 -6.61
N ASP A 31 -10.66 -24.90 -6.94
CA ASP A 31 -10.42 -25.70 -8.15
C ASP A 31 -10.59 -24.84 -9.42
N GLU A 32 -11.59 -23.98 -9.48
CA GLU A 32 -11.83 -23.08 -10.61
C GLU A 32 -10.67 -22.06 -10.78
N ILE A 33 -10.23 -21.44 -9.68
CA ILE A 33 -9.11 -20.49 -9.71
C ILE A 33 -7.83 -21.18 -10.13
N MET A 34 -7.53 -22.35 -9.57
CA MET A 34 -6.29 -23.08 -9.87
C MET A 34 -6.25 -23.66 -11.28
N THR A 35 -7.39 -23.95 -11.89
CA THR A 35 -7.47 -24.55 -13.22
C THR A 35 -7.63 -23.53 -14.33
N ASN A 36 -8.48 -22.50 -14.12
CA ASN A 36 -8.90 -21.55 -15.14
C ASN A 36 -8.56 -20.10 -14.81
N GLY A 37 -7.81 -19.87 -13.71
CA GLY A 37 -7.48 -18.53 -13.20
C GLY A 37 -6.80 -17.64 -14.24
N LYS A 38 -7.12 -16.35 -14.22
CA LYS A 38 -6.57 -15.31 -15.11
C LYS A 38 -5.74 -14.27 -14.38
N ALA A 39 -5.60 -14.40 -13.07
CA ALA A 39 -4.91 -13.41 -12.25
C ALA A 39 -3.48 -13.13 -12.74
N TYR A 40 -2.71 -14.16 -13.10
CA TYR A 40 -1.35 -13.99 -13.61
C TYR A 40 -1.30 -13.24 -14.95
N ASP A 41 -2.18 -13.59 -15.88
CA ASP A 41 -2.27 -12.94 -17.19
C ASP A 41 -2.70 -11.46 -17.04
N LEU A 42 -3.64 -11.19 -16.15
CA LEU A 42 -4.08 -9.83 -15.81
C LEU A 42 -2.95 -9.02 -15.18
N LEU A 43 -2.21 -9.61 -14.24
CA LEU A 43 -1.06 -8.96 -13.61
C LEU A 43 0.01 -8.63 -14.64
N ARG A 44 0.30 -9.57 -15.56
CA ARG A 44 1.25 -9.35 -16.65
C ARG A 44 0.81 -8.20 -17.58
N GLN A 45 -0.48 -8.11 -17.89
CA GLN A 45 -1.00 -6.98 -18.69
C GLN A 45 -0.82 -5.66 -17.94
N LEU A 46 -1.23 -5.59 -16.69
CA LEU A 46 -1.13 -4.39 -15.86
C LEU A 46 0.32 -3.90 -15.73
N THR A 47 1.25 -4.81 -15.44
CA THR A 47 2.65 -4.47 -15.18
C THR A 47 3.45 -4.23 -16.45
N LYS A 48 3.26 -5.02 -17.50
CA LYS A 48 4.09 -4.94 -18.72
C LYS A 48 3.54 -4.03 -19.82
N GLN A 49 2.23 -3.77 -19.83
CA GLN A 49 1.62 -2.89 -20.83
C GLN A 49 1.33 -1.49 -20.29
N ILE A 50 1.09 -1.36 -18.99
CA ILE A 50 0.80 -0.08 -18.33
C ILE A 50 1.99 0.36 -17.47
N GLY A 51 2.49 -0.50 -16.58
CA GLY A 51 3.66 -0.23 -15.75
C GLY A 51 3.36 0.63 -14.53
N GLY A 52 4.35 1.44 -14.12
CA GLY A 52 4.21 2.38 -13.00
C GLY A 52 3.09 3.39 -13.26
N ARG A 53 2.16 3.48 -12.32
CA ARG A 53 0.87 4.13 -12.50
C ARG A 53 0.48 4.99 -11.30
N LEU A 54 1.37 5.92 -10.92
CA LEU A 54 1.10 6.85 -9.82
C LEU A 54 -0.09 7.73 -10.15
N ALA A 55 -0.86 8.09 -9.14
CA ALA A 55 -2.00 8.98 -9.27
C ALA A 55 -1.63 10.28 -10.02
N GLY A 56 -2.51 10.74 -10.92
CA GLY A 56 -2.30 11.87 -11.81
C GLY A 56 -1.59 11.54 -13.13
N SER A 57 -1.08 10.31 -13.29
CA SER A 57 -0.38 9.90 -14.50
C SER A 57 -1.34 9.38 -15.59
N PRO A 58 -0.96 9.47 -16.88
CA PRO A 58 -1.69 8.79 -17.95
C PRO A 58 -1.78 7.28 -17.76
N GLN A 59 -0.79 6.67 -17.12
CA GLN A 59 -0.77 5.24 -16.81
C GLN A 59 -1.88 4.87 -15.83
N GLN A 60 -2.14 5.69 -14.82
CA GLN A 60 -3.24 5.46 -13.88
C GLN A 60 -4.60 5.54 -14.58
N GLN A 61 -4.80 6.49 -15.47
CA GLN A 61 -6.01 6.59 -16.29
C GLN A 61 -6.18 5.34 -17.18
N ASN A 62 -5.10 4.88 -17.83
CA ASN A 62 -5.11 3.66 -18.64
C ASN A 62 -5.42 2.43 -17.79
N ALA A 63 -4.91 2.35 -16.57
CA ALA A 63 -5.19 1.27 -15.63
C ALA A 63 -6.69 1.22 -15.24
N ALA A 64 -7.29 2.38 -14.98
CA ALA A 64 -8.72 2.46 -14.68
C ALA A 64 -9.59 1.99 -15.87
N ILE A 65 -9.24 2.40 -17.11
CA ILE A 65 -9.92 1.93 -18.32
C ILE A 65 -9.73 0.43 -18.51
N TRP A 66 -8.51 -0.08 -18.31
CA TRP A 66 -8.19 -1.52 -18.38
C TRP A 66 -8.99 -2.32 -17.33
N GLY A 67 -9.04 -1.85 -16.09
CA GLY A 67 -9.79 -2.48 -15.01
C GLY A 67 -11.28 -2.57 -15.34
N LYS A 68 -11.88 -1.45 -15.78
CA LYS A 68 -13.29 -1.40 -16.20
C LYS A 68 -13.59 -2.42 -17.29
N ARG A 69 -12.82 -2.44 -18.38
CA ARG A 69 -13.01 -3.35 -19.52
C ARG A 69 -12.92 -4.82 -19.10
N ASN A 70 -11.95 -5.18 -18.26
CA ASN A 70 -11.83 -6.55 -17.79
C ASN A 70 -13.01 -6.97 -16.91
N MET A 71 -13.44 -6.12 -15.96
CA MET A 71 -14.59 -6.40 -15.11
C MET A 71 -15.89 -6.54 -15.92
N GLU A 72 -16.07 -5.73 -16.97
CA GLU A 72 -17.18 -5.87 -17.92
C GLU A 72 -17.10 -7.20 -18.68
N SER A 73 -15.92 -7.63 -19.11
CA SER A 73 -15.73 -8.90 -19.81
C SER A 73 -16.04 -10.13 -18.93
N PHE A 74 -15.95 -10.00 -17.62
CA PHE A 74 -16.33 -11.04 -16.66
C PHE A 74 -17.84 -11.05 -16.36
N ALA A 75 -18.63 -10.26 -17.08
CA ALA A 75 -20.08 -10.21 -16.98
C ALA A 75 -20.60 -9.84 -15.58
N ALA A 76 -19.92 -8.90 -14.88
CA ALA A 76 -20.48 -8.30 -13.68
C ALA A 76 -21.87 -7.71 -13.96
N ASP A 77 -22.74 -7.69 -12.97
CA ASP A 77 -24.11 -7.18 -13.16
C ASP A 77 -24.13 -5.66 -13.37
N LYS A 78 -23.12 -4.97 -12.85
CA LYS A 78 -22.91 -3.54 -13.06
C LYS A 78 -21.41 -3.23 -12.99
N VAL A 79 -20.92 -2.34 -13.87
CA VAL A 79 -19.57 -1.78 -13.80
C VAL A 79 -19.65 -0.27 -14.05
N PHE A 80 -18.99 0.51 -13.20
CA PHE A 80 -18.97 1.97 -13.34
C PHE A 80 -17.69 2.59 -12.83
N MET A 81 -17.41 3.80 -13.31
CA MET A 81 -16.34 4.66 -12.80
C MET A 81 -16.92 5.57 -11.72
N GLN A 82 -16.21 5.69 -10.59
CA GLN A 82 -16.57 6.59 -9.51
C GLN A 82 -15.53 7.73 -9.45
N PRO A 83 -15.88 8.96 -9.87
CA PRO A 83 -14.94 10.06 -9.97
C PRO A 83 -14.38 10.51 -8.61
N CYS A 84 -13.09 10.83 -8.60
CA CYS A 84 -12.40 11.46 -7.47
C CYS A 84 -11.33 12.43 -7.96
N LYS A 85 -10.89 13.34 -7.09
CA LYS A 85 -9.73 14.22 -7.32
C LYS A 85 -8.53 13.68 -6.56
N THR A 86 -7.39 13.58 -7.23
CA THR A 86 -6.17 13.03 -6.65
C THR A 86 -4.99 13.98 -6.78
N PRO A 87 -3.99 13.94 -5.88
CA PRO A 87 -2.78 14.72 -6.03
C PRO A 87 -2.07 14.33 -7.33
N ASN A 88 -1.51 15.33 -8.01
CA ASN A 88 -0.76 15.11 -9.23
C ASN A 88 0.71 15.49 -9.01
N TRP A 89 1.41 14.64 -8.25
CA TRP A 89 2.84 14.79 -8.05
C TRP A 89 3.62 14.14 -9.19
N GLN A 90 4.63 14.85 -9.65
CA GLN A 90 5.54 14.42 -10.71
C GLN A 90 6.97 14.39 -10.18
N ARG A 91 7.72 13.31 -10.46
CA ARG A 91 9.14 13.21 -10.08
C ARG A 91 10.02 14.24 -10.82
N GLY A 92 9.67 14.59 -12.03
CA GLY A 92 10.28 15.67 -12.83
C GLY A 92 11.59 15.31 -13.51
N GLY A 93 12.51 14.59 -12.86
CA GLY A 93 13.82 14.26 -13.41
C GLY A 93 14.55 13.16 -12.66
N LYS A 94 15.81 12.95 -13.04
CA LYS A 94 16.68 11.97 -12.36
C LYS A 94 17.32 12.60 -11.13
N ASP A 95 16.95 12.10 -9.98
CA ASP A 95 17.51 12.53 -8.70
C ASP A 95 19.01 12.22 -8.61
N PHE A 96 19.71 13.08 -7.86
CA PHE A 96 21.16 12.99 -7.69
C PHE A 96 21.53 13.22 -6.22
N ALA A 97 22.48 12.44 -5.73
CA ALA A 97 23.19 12.69 -4.48
C ALA A 97 24.64 12.20 -4.56
N SER A 98 25.55 12.87 -3.88
CA SER A 98 26.96 12.44 -3.79
C SER A 98 27.62 12.94 -2.49
N VAL A 99 28.65 12.23 -2.04
CA VAL A 99 29.61 12.75 -1.06
C VAL A 99 30.69 13.54 -1.79
N VAL A 100 30.91 14.78 -1.40
CA VAL A 100 31.88 15.70 -2.07
C VAL A 100 33.12 16.04 -1.21
N ARG A 101 33.01 15.88 0.11
CA ARG A 101 34.16 16.03 1.04
C ARG A 101 34.01 15.11 2.23
N VAL A 102 35.16 14.60 2.70
CA VAL A 102 35.29 13.91 3.99
C VAL A 102 36.51 14.50 4.71
N ASN A 103 36.31 15.02 5.94
CA ASN A 103 37.35 15.68 6.74
C ASN A 103 38.13 16.74 5.95
N GLY A 104 37.41 17.57 5.19
CA GLY A 104 37.99 18.63 4.34
C GLY A 104 38.62 18.17 3.02
N LYS A 105 38.87 16.87 2.82
CA LYS A 105 39.42 16.33 1.58
C LYS A 105 38.31 16.16 0.53
N ALA A 106 38.53 16.71 -0.66
CA ALA A 106 37.59 16.56 -1.78
C ALA A 106 37.51 15.09 -2.23
N MET A 107 36.32 14.69 -2.58
CA MET A 107 36.04 13.41 -3.21
C MET A 107 34.81 13.55 -4.13
N ASN A 108 34.54 12.55 -4.95
CA ASN A 108 33.35 12.48 -5.75
C ASN A 108 32.83 11.05 -5.71
N ARG A 109 31.92 10.80 -4.73
CA ARG A 109 31.32 9.49 -4.54
C ARG A 109 29.82 9.60 -4.72
N PRO A 110 29.29 9.16 -5.88
CA PRO A 110 27.85 9.07 -6.10
C PRO A 110 27.19 8.19 -5.05
N LEU A 111 25.98 8.57 -4.65
CA LEU A 111 25.11 7.79 -3.78
C LEU A 111 23.89 7.33 -4.60
N ALA A 112 23.47 6.10 -4.40
CA ALA A 112 22.19 5.63 -4.89
C ALA A 112 21.09 6.36 -4.11
N ALA A 113 20.42 7.29 -4.77
CA ALA A 113 19.43 8.16 -4.15
C ALA A 113 18.17 8.28 -5.03
N LEU A 114 17.02 8.40 -4.38
CA LEU A 114 15.73 8.56 -5.03
C LEU A 114 14.85 9.48 -4.18
N ALA A 115 14.25 10.52 -4.80
CA ALA A 115 13.34 11.40 -4.10
C ALA A 115 12.15 10.63 -3.50
N LEU A 116 11.78 11.01 -2.29
CA LEU A 116 10.56 10.50 -1.66
C LEU A 116 9.33 11.00 -2.43
N GLY A 117 8.30 10.18 -2.49
CA GLY A 117 7.02 10.58 -3.07
C GLY A 117 6.45 11.81 -2.36
N ASN A 118 5.90 12.73 -3.10
CA ASN A 118 5.45 14.05 -2.65
C ASN A 118 6.57 15.03 -2.24
N SER A 119 7.85 14.65 -2.34
CA SER A 119 8.95 15.60 -2.09
C SER A 119 9.01 16.65 -3.18
N LEU A 120 9.17 17.91 -2.79
CA LEU A 120 9.45 18.99 -3.74
C LEU A 120 10.90 18.96 -4.21
N GLY A 121 11.13 19.50 -5.38
CA GLY A 121 12.45 19.68 -5.96
C GLY A 121 13.31 20.67 -5.17
N SER A 122 14.61 20.53 -5.30
CA SER A 122 15.59 21.33 -4.57
C SER A 122 15.87 22.72 -5.16
N ASN A 123 15.22 23.07 -6.28
CA ASN A 123 15.46 24.33 -7.01
C ASN A 123 16.95 24.57 -7.36
N GLY A 124 17.66 23.53 -7.76
CA GLY A 124 19.08 23.53 -8.04
C GLY A 124 19.86 22.56 -7.12
N LEU A 125 21.17 22.57 -7.30
CA LEU A 125 22.06 21.71 -6.50
C LEU A 125 22.21 22.28 -5.09
N ILE A 126 21.91 21.48 -4.08
CA ILE A 126 22.18 21.79 -2.68
C ILE A 126 23.50 21.10 -2.29
N GLU A 127 24.46 21.87 -1.73
CA GLU A 127 25.65 21.34 -1.08
C GLU A 127 25.67 21.78 0.37
N ALA A 128 25.72 20.84 1.31
CA ALA A 128 25.78 21.15 2.73
C ALA A 128 26.55 20.08 3.52
N GLU A 129 26.91 20.44 4.76
CA GLU A 129 27.40 19.47 5.71
C GLU A 129 26.28 18.52 6.13
N LEU A 130 26.62 17.24 6.28
CA LEU A 130 25.71 16.19 6.72
C LEU A 130 25.62 16.16 8.25
N LEU A 131 24.41 16.20 8.78
CA LEU A 131 24.11 15.87 10.18
C LEU A 131 23.44 14.51 10.23
N ALA A 132 24.19 13.47 10.57
CA ALA A 132 23.64 12.13 10.74
C ALA A 132 23.11 11.95 12.17
N VAL A 133 21.87 11.50 12.27
CA VAL A 133 21.15 11.19 13.51
C VAL A 133 20.51 9.81 13.43
N ALA A 134 20.42 9.11 14.57
CA ALA A 134 19.80 7.80 14.63
C ALA A 134 18.26 7.92 14.57
N ASP A 135 17.69 8.91 15.23
CA ASP A 135 16.26 9.06 15.45
C ASP A 135 15.85 10.53 15.67
N PHE A 136 14.57 10.75 15.96
CA PHE A 136 14.05 12.08 16.27
C PHE A 136 14.49 12.63 17.62
N ASP A 137 14.82 11.77 18.57
CA ASP A 137 15.29 12.21 19.89
C ASP A 137 16.72 12.76 19.76
N GLU A 138 17.60 12.12 18.99
CA GLU A 138 18.92 12.66 18.66
C GLU A 138 18.81 13.98 17.86
N LEU A 139 17.86 14.08 16.93
CA LEU A 139 17.58 15.33 16.22
C LEU A 139 17.24 16.48 17.20
N GLU A 140 16.35 16.22 18.17
CA GLU A 140 15.95 17.21 19.18
C GLU A 140 17.12 17.63 20.06
N GLN A 141 17.93 16.67 20.52
CA GLN A 141 19.12 16.95 21.31
C GLN A 141 20.14 17.83 20.56
N ARG A 142 20.23 17.64 19.23
CA ARG A 142 21.20 18.31 18.35
C ARG A 142 20.57 19.43 17.49
N LYS A 143 19.40 19.93 17.86
CA LYS A 143 18.66 20.95 17.08
C LYS A 143 19.47 22.23 16.78
N ALA A 144 20.38 22.61 17.64
CA ALA A 144 21.28 23.76 17.41
C ALA A 144 22.26 23.53 16.25
N ASP A 145 22.59 22.28 15.92
CA ASP A 145 23.51 21.90 14.85
C ASP A 145 22.85 21.80 13.47
N VAL A 146 21.51 21.86 13.38
CA VAL A 146 20.73 21.50 12.17
C VAL A 146 20.77 22.58 11.11
N LYS A 147 20.80 23.85 11.50
CA LYS A 147 20.64 24.98 10.57
C LYS A 147 21.64 24.94 9.42
N GLY A 148 21.13 24.96 8.19
CA GLY A 148 21.92 24.95 6.95
C GLY A 148 22.54 23.60 6.60
N LYS A 149 22.19 22.52 7.30
CA LYS A 149 22.70 21.17 7.02
C LYS A 149 21.67 20.30 6.30
N ILE A 150 22.15 19.23 5.68
CA ILE A 150 21.35 18.11 5.25
C ILE A 150 21.30 17.10 6.40
N VAL A 151 20.09 16.79 6.89
CA VAL A 151 19.88 15.82 7.96
C VAL A 151 19.75 14.43 7.37
N TYR A 152 20.51 13.47 7.90
CA TYR A 152 20.42 12.06 7.53
C TYR A 152 19.90 11.23 8.72
N TYR A 153 18.72 10.63 8.56
CA TYR A 153 18.14 9.69 9.52
C TYR A 153 18.62 8.28 9.23
N HIS A 154 19.38 7.68 10.17
CA HIS A 154 19.88 6.31 10.06
C HIS A 154 18.95 5.29 10.71
N SER A 155 17.66 5.44 10.57
CA SER A 155 16.70 4.47 11.09
C SER A 155 16.64 3.25 10.18
N MET A 156 17.37 2.20 10.55
CA MET A 156 17.39 0.94 9.83
C MET A 156 16.09 0.16 10.08
N PHE A 157 15.70 -0.60 9.08
CA PHE A 157 14.67 -1.60 9.21
C PHE A 157 15.16 -2.72 10.15
N ASP A 158 14.42 -2.99 11.23
CA ASP A 158 14.85 -3.98 12.23
C ASP A 158 14.55 -5.41 11.74
N PRO A 159 15.57 -6.19 11.36
CA PRO A 159 15.39 -7.53 10.81
C PRO A 159 14.96 -8.57 11.87
N THR A 160 14.97 -8.22 13.15
CA THR A 160 14.55 -9.13 14.24
C THR A 160 13.03 -9.15 14.42
N ILE A 161 12.32 -8.20 13.83
CA ILE A 161 10.86 -8.12 13.92
C ILE A 161 10.27 -9.05 12.84
N ILE A 162 9.75 -10.20 13.29
CA ILE A 162 9.17 -11.25 12.42
C ILE A 162 8.00 -10.69 11.59
N GLN A 163 7.13 -9.90 12.21
CA GLN A 163 6.06 -9.20 11.49
C GLN A 163 6.62 -7.94 10.82
N THR A 164 6.92 -8.04 9.54
CA THR A 164 7.60 -7.01 8.74
C THR A 164 6.94 -5.63 8.85
N PHE A 165 5.60 -5.55 8.83
CA PHE A 165 4.89 -4.28 9.01
C PHE A 165 5.14 -3.61 10.37
N GLY A 166 5.48 -4.37 11.42
CA GLY A 166 5.91 -3.79 12.69
C GLY A 166 7.24 -3.06 12.58
N ALA A 167 8.20 -3.60 11.82
CA ALA A 167 9.46 -2.93 11.51
C ALA A 167 9.25 -1.71 10.58
N TYR A 168 8.40 -1.88 9.56
CA TYR A 168 8.03 -0.81 8.64
C TYR A 168 7.40 0.38 9.37
N GLY A 169 6.45 0.16 10.28
CA GLY A 169 5.82 1.21 11.07
C GLY A 169 6.81 1.99 11.93
N LYS A 170 7.81 1.32 12.54
CA LYS A 170 8.84 1.99 13.33
C LYS A 170 9.77 2.88 12.48
N ALA A 171 10.21 2.40 11.32
CA ALA A 171 11.12 3.13 10.44
C ALA A 171 10.41 4.14 9.54
N GLY A 172 9.16 3.90 9.18
CA GLY A 172 8.37 4.71 8.26
C GLY A 172 8.13 6.15 8.70
N VAL A 173 8.16 6.42 9.99
CA VAL A 173 7.98 7.78 10.53
C VAL A 173 9.05 8.76 10.04
N TYR A 174 10.28 8.29 9.80
CA TYR A 174 11.37 9.12 9.29
C TYR A 174 11.17 9.47 7.82
N ARG A 175 10.57 8.56 7.03
CA ARG A 175 10.15 8.83 5.67
C ARG A 175 8.99 9.82 5.65
N SER A 176 7.96 9.57 6.44
CA SER A 176 6.71 10.33 6.34
C SER A 176 6.82 11.77 6.87
N THR A 177 7.55 12.02 7.95
CA THR A 177 7.59 13.33 8.63
C THR A 177 9.00 13.90 8.83
N GLY A 178 10.04 13.16 8.48
CA GLY A 178 11.44 13.55 8.75
C GLY A 178 11.82 14.89 8.15
N ALA A 179 11.34 15.20 6.93
CA ALA A 179 11.62 16.46 6.27
C ALA A 179 11.08 17.67 7.08
N SER A 180 9.82 17.63 7.50
CA SER A 180 9.22 18.70 8.29
C SER A 180 9.88 18.87 9.66
N ARG A 181 10.22 17.74 10.32
CA ARG A 181 10.92 17.81 11.63
C ARG A 181 12.31 18.41 11.53
N ALA A 182 13.06 18.12 10.47
CA ALA A 182 14.36 18.74 10.23
C ALA A 182 14.24 20.21 9.80
N ALA A 183 13.24 20.53 8.94
CA ALA A 183 12.98 21.89 8.47
C ALA A 183 12.65 22.84 9.61
N LYS A 184 11.96 22.37 10.65
CA LYS A 184 11.68 23.11 11.90
C LYS A 184 12.94 23.77 12.49
N TYR A 185 14.10 23.14 12.34
CA TYR A 185 15.38 23.61 12.86
C TYR A 185 16.29 24.20 11.79
N GLY A 186 15.76 24.42 10.57
CA GLY A 186 16.49 25.08 9.48
C GLY A 186 17.38 24.16 8.65
N ALA A 187 17.10 22.86 8.59
CA ALA A 187 17.70 21.97 7.60
C ALA A 187 17.36 22.41 6.18
N VAL A 188 18.27 22.13 5.22
CA VAL A 188 18.08 22.47 3.79
C VAL A 188 17.71 21.26 2.92
N GLY A 189 17.77 20.06 3.47
CA GLY A 189 17.40 18.82 2.82
C GLY A 189 17.44 17.65 3.80
N VAL A 190 16.86 16.53 3.40
CA VAL A 190 16.81 15.29 4.19
C VAL A 190 17.24 14.10 3.35
N MET A 191 18.00 13.20 3.96
CA MET A 191 18.27 11.85 3.46
C MET A 191 17.77 10.84 4.49
N ILE A 192 17.21 9.72 4.04
CA ILE A 192 16.80 8.62 4.91
C ILE A 192 17.46 7.31 4.49
N HIS A 193 17.64 6.39 5.41
CA HIS A 193 17.90 4.99 5.09
C HIS A 193 16.68 4.38 4.43
N SER A 194 16.84 3.66 3.34
CA SER A 194 15.73 2.93 2.71
C SER A 194 15.06 1.96 3.67
N LEU A 195 13.74 1.85 3.59
CA LEU A 195 12.93 0.92 4.40
C LEU A 195 12.99 -0.48 3.77
N SER A 196 14.16 -1.11 3.83
CA SER A 196 14.41 -2.42 3.22
C SER A 196 15.48 -3.18 3.97
N THR A 197 15.37 -4.50 4.02
CA THR A 197 16.41 -5.44 4.45
C THR A 197 17.14 -6.08 3.27
N ALA A 198 16.82 -5.69 2.03
CA ALA A 198 17.47 -6.23 0.84
C ALA A 198 19.00 -6.02 0.88
N PRO A 199 19.80 -6.98 0.41
CA PRO A 199 21.26 -6.88 0.42
C PRO A 199 21.82 -6.06 -0.73
N ASP A 200 20.98 -5.39 -1.50
CA ASP A 200 21.32 -4.54 -2.62
C ASP A 200 21.53 -3.06 -2.22
N ASN A 201 21.68 -2.20 -3.21
CA ASN A 201 21.83 -0.75 -3.02
C ASN A 201 20.71 0.04 -3.74
N ALA A 202 19.58 -0.60 -4.04
CA ALA A 202 18.44 0.08 -4.65
C ALA A 202 17.72 0.95 -3.62
N PRO A 203 17.54 2.26 -3.87
CA PRO A 203 16.77 3.12 -2.99
C PRO A 203 15.31 2.70 -2.96
N HIS A 204 14.75 2.57 -1.77
CA HIS A 204 13.34 2.27 -1.56
C HIS A 204 12.59 3.55 -1.19
N THR A 205 11.71 4.00 -2.07
CA THR A 205 10.90 5.22 -1.89
C THR A 205 9.55 4.92 -1.25
N GLY A 206 8.73 5.93 -1.12
CA GLY A 206 7.35 5.91 -0.62
C GLY A 206 6.90 7.32 -0.29
N GLY A 207 5.62 7.50 0.06
CA GLY A 207 5.01 8.79 0.33
C GLY A 207 5.58 9.48 1.57
N MET A 208 5.72 10.81 1.48
CA MET A 208 5.96 11.69 2.62
C MET A 208 4.89 12.78 2.72
N LYS A 209 4.82 13.43 3.87
CA LYS A 209 3.91 14.54 4.11
C LYS A 209 4.70 15.74 4.63
N TYR A 210 4.41 16.92 4.09
CA TYR A 210 4.86 18.18 4.67
C TYR A 210 3.89 18.66 5.73
N ASP A 211 4.43 19.23 6.79
CA ASP A 211 3.73 20.05 7.76
C ASP A 211 3.73 21.49 7.22
N GLU A 212 2.57 22.11 7.12
CA GLU A 212 2.42 23.45 6.55
C GLU A 212 3.06 24.56 7.40
N ASP A 213 3.35 24.28 8.67
CA ASP A 213 3.99 25.23 9.59
C ASP A 213 5.51 25.37 9.33
N TYR A 214 6.12 24.51 8.50
CA TYR A 214 7.56 24.51 8.27
C TYR A 214 7.92 24.59 6.78
N PRO A 215 9.13 25.07 6.45
CA PRO A 215 9.60 25.06 5.06
C PRO A 215 9.57 23.67 4.44
N LYS A 216 9.11 23.59 3.20
CA LYS A 216 9.07 22.35 2.42
C LYS A 216 10.42 22.10 1.79
N ILE A 217 11.25 21.29 2.42
CA ILE A 217 12.60 20.94 1.96
C ILE A 217 12.62 19.60 1.22
N PRO A 218 13.55 19.40 0.26
CA PRO A 218 13.67 18.15 -0.49
C PRO A 218 14.12 16.99 0.40
N ALA A 219 13.64 15.78 0.07
CA ALA A 219 13.96 14.56 0.78
C ALA A 219 14.18 13.38 -0.17
N VAL A 220 15.24 12.60 0.11
CA VAL A 220 15.60 11.39 -0.66
C VAL A 220 15.78 10.17 0.24
N ALA A 221 15.47 8.99 -0.29
CA ALA A 221 15.91 7.72 0.25
C ALA A 221 17.26 7.35 -0.36
N LEU A 222 18.16 6.81 0.45
CA LEU A 222 19.46 6.28 0.02
C LEU A 222 19.39 4.75 -0.09
N GLY A 223 20.15 4.19 -1.04
CA GLY A 223 20.35 2.76 -1.10
C GLY A 223 20.94 2.21 0.20
N PRO A 224 20.53 1.00 0.65
CA PRO A 224 20.90 0.47 1.97
C PRO A 224 22.40 0.41 2.24
N ASN A 225 23.21 0.08 1.24
CA ASN A 225 24.65 -0.01 1.40
C ASN A 225 25.31 1.38 1.53
N ASP A 226 24.91 2.33 0.68
CA ASP A 226 25.39 3.71 0.76
C ASP A 226 24.98 4.37 2.08
N ALA A 227 23.77 4.14 2.53
CA ALA A 227 23.23 4.64 3.78
C ALA A 227 24.05 4.18 5.00
N LYS A 228 24.37 2.87 5.07
CA LYS A 228 25.20 2.29 6.13
C LYS A 228 26.61 2.88 6.14
N GLU A 229 27.26 2.96 4.97
CA GLU A 229 28.60 3.50 4.84
C GLU A 229 28.64 4.99 5.17
N LEU A 230 27.65 5.77 4.70
CA LEU A 230 27.53 7.19 5.01
C LEU A 230 27.46 7.44 6.52
N TYR A 231 26.63 6.65 7.24
CA TYR A 231 26.55 6.76 8.71
C TYR A 231 27.83 6.39 9.40
N ALA A 232 28.47 5.28 9.01
CA ALA A 232 29.74 4.85 9.58
C ALA A 232 30.86 5.90 9.42
N ASN A 233 30.87 6.60 8.27
CA ASN A 233 31.83 7.67 8.00
C ASN A 233 31.46 8.97 8.75
N ALA A 234 30.17 9.29 8.90
CA ALA A 234 29.73 10.47 9.67
C ALA A 234 30.10 10.39 11.17
N LYS A 235 30.25 9.18 11.72
CA LYS A 235 30.74 8.97 13.10
C LYS A 235 32.25 9.21 13.25
N LYS A 236 32.99 9.26 12.13
CA LYS A 236 34.48 9.41 12.16
C LYS A 236 34.95 10.83 11.81
N GLY A 237 34.05 11.69 11.34
CA GLY A 237 34.39 13.04 10.96
C GLY A 237 33.31 13.77 10.17
N THR A 238 33.71 14.95 9.66
CA THR A 238 32.78 15.80 8.88
C THR A 238 32.62 15.30 7.46
N ILE A 239 31.38 15.29 7.00
CA ILE A 239 31.00 14.93 5.62
C ILE A 239 30.23 16.09 5.01
N ARG A 240 30.57 16.46 3.76
CA ARG A 240 29.74 17.31 2.93
C ARG A 240 29.12 16.48 1.79
N VAL A 241 27.86 16.70 1.56
CA VAL A 241 27.09 16.01 0.52
C VAL A 241 26.44 17.03 -0.41
N GLN A 242 26.18 16.57 -1.63
CA GLN A 242 25.32 17.26 -2.59
C GLN A 242 24.07 16.45 -2.83
N MET A 243 22.95 17.14 -3.11
CA MET A 243 21.73 16.53 -3.61
C MET A 243 20.97 17.46 -4.55
N GLN A 244 20.27 16.88 -5.52
CA GLN A 244 19.35 17.58 -6.41
C GLN A 244 18.16 16.70 -6.70
N THR A 245 16.95 17.24 -6.56
CA THR A 245 15.69 16.59 -6.84
C THR A 245 14.80 17.51 -7.68
N TYR A 246 13.77 16.94 -8.34
CA TYR A 246 13.01 17.65 -9.37
C TYR A 246 11.49 17.57 -9.13
N GLY A 247 11.03 16.96 -8.05
CA GLY A 247 9.61 16.75 -7.77
C GLY A 247 8.79 18.04 -7.71
N TYR A 248 7.59 18.00 -8.26
CA TYR A 248 6.64 19.12 -8.23
C TYR A 248 5.20 18.61 -8.28
N PHE A 249 4.26 19.48 -7.90
CA PHE A 249 2.84 19.21 -8.04
C PHE A 249 2.26 19.99 -9.21
N LEU A 250 1.43 19.33 -9.99
CA LEU A 250 0.45 19.93 -10.89
C LEU A 250 -0.90 20.10 -10.16
N PRO A 251 -1.87 20.81 -10.76
CA PRO A 251 -3.24 20.81 -10.23
C PRO A 251 -3.77 19.39 -10.07
N ASP A 252 -4.60 19.17 -9.06
CA ASP A 252 -5.24 17.88 -8.79
C ASP A 252 -5.85 17.28 -10.07
N ALA A 253 -5.57 16.01 -10.31
CA ALA A 253 -6.07 15.26 -11.46
C ALA A 253 -7.48 14.69 -11.23
N ASP A 254 -8.23 14.59 -12.33
CA ASP A 254 -9.49 13.83 -12.35
C ASP A 254 -9.19 12.36 -12.57
N GLU A 255 -9.56 11.53 -11.61
CA GLU A 255 -9.38 10.09 -11.63
C GLU A 255 -10.65 9.34 -11.22
N ASN A 256 -10.58 8.02 -11.18
CA ASN A 256 -11.74 7.19 -10.86
C ASN A 256 -11.33 5.96 -10.06
N ASN A 257 -12.11 5.63 -9.03
CA ASN A 257 -12.22 4.24 -8.61
C ASN A 257 -12.97 3.45 -9.69
N VAL A 258 -12.62 2.20 -9.90
CA VAL A 258 -13.40 1.29 -10.76
C VAL A 258 -14.21 0.36 -9.88
N VAL A 259 -15.50 0.31 -10.09
CA VAL A 259 -16.43 -0.44 -9.24
C VAL A 259 -17.24 -1.41 -10.08
N ALA A 260 -17.22 -2.69 -9.67
CA ALA A 260 -18.09 -3.72 -10.23
C ALA A 260 -18.99 -4.34 -9.15
N GLU A 261 -20.15 -4.86 -9.53
CA GLU A 261 -21.09 -5.46 -8.59
C GLU A 261 -21.63 -6.79 -9.10
N ILE A 262 -21.80 -7.75 -8.18
CA ILE A 262 -22.71 -8.89 -8.32
C ILE A 262 -23.85 -8.65 -7.31
N LYS A 263 -25.08 -8.47 -7.82
CA LYS A 263 -26.23 -8.14 -7.00
C LYS A 263 -26.65 -9.31 -6.11
N GLY A 264 -26.93 -9.01 -4.85
CA GLY A 264 -27.42 -10.01 -3.88
C GLY A 264 -28.84 -10.50 -4.18
N SER A 265 -29.07 -11.80 -3.97
CA SER A 265 -30.38 -12.44 -4.20
C SER A 265 -31.37 -12.26 -3.05
N GLU A 266 -30.89 -12.19 -1.80
CA GLU A 266 -31.74 -12.10 -0.61
C GLU A 266 -31.65 -10.72 0.08
N PHE A 267 -30.44 -10.15 0.14
CA PHE A 267 -30.15 -8.89 0.82
C PHE A 267 -29.40 -7.91 -0.11
N PRO A 268 -30.02 -7.46 -1.22
CA PRO A 268 -29.34 -6.67 -2.25
C PRO A 268 -28.83 -5.30 -1.74
N ASN A 269 -29.38 -4.79 -0.64
CA ASN A 269 -28.97 -3.52 -0.04
C ASN A 269 -27.86 -3.67 1.02
N GLU A 270 -27.44 -4.89 1.35
CA GLU A 270 -26.28 -5.16 2.20
C GLU A 270 -25.08 -5.45 1.32
N ILE A 271 -24.01 -4.68 1.49
CA ILE A 271 -22.83 -4.68 0.63
C ILE A 271 -21.64 -5.33 1.35
N ILE A 272 -20.98 -6.25 0.67
CA ILE A 272 -19.65 -6.74 1.01
C ILE A 272 -18.70 -6.13 -0.01
N THR A 273 -17.72 -5.36 0.45
CA THR A 273 -16.71 -4.73 -0.42
C THR A 273 -15.44 -5.55 -0.42
N ILE A 274 -14.91 -5.83 -1.60
CA ILE A 274 -13.61 -6.48 -1.83
C ILE A 274 -12.82 -5.56 -2.74
N GLY A 275 -11.57 -5.26 -2.43
CA GLY A 275 -10.78 -4.33 -3.23
C GLY A 275 -9.28 -4.47 -3.05
N GLY A 276 -8.58 -3.63 -3.77
CA GLY A 276 -7.17 -3.31 -3.71
C GLY A 276 -6.96 -1.94 -4.34
N HIS A 277 -5.76 -1.36 -4.22
CA HIS A 277 -5.50 -0.07 -4.86
C HIS A 277 -4.86 -0.22 -6.25
N LEU A 278 -5.35 0.59 -7.17
CA LEU A 278 -4.98 0.47 -8.58
C LEU A 278 -3.68 1.20 -8.92
N ASP A 279 -3.38 2.27 -8.20
CA ASP A 279 -2.14 3.03 -8.40
C ASP A 279 -0.90 2.28 -7.87
N SER A 280 0.26 2.72 -8.27
CA SER A 280 1.55 2.26 -7.79
C SER A 280 2.59 3.37 -7.94
N TRP A 281 3.75 3.24 -7.31
CA TRP A 281 4.85 4.17 -7.54
C TRP A 281 5.29 4.18 -9.00
N ASP A 282 5.75 5.36 -9.45
CA ASP A 282 6.13 5.67 -10.83
C ASP A 282 7.36 4.91 -11.35
N ILE A 283 8.23 4.47 -10.46
CA ILE A 283 9.55 3.91 -10.77
C ILE A 283 9.59 2.39 -10.85
N ASN A 284 8.49 1.72 -10.57
CA ASN A 284 8.37 0.26 -10.63
C ASN A 284 7.13 -0.16 -11.42
N GLU A 285 6.95 -1.46 -11.58
CA GLU A 285 5.80 -2.01 -12.31
C GLU A 285 4.55 -2.19 -11.44
N GLY A 286 4.66 -1.99 -10.11
CA GLY A 286 3.57 -2.17 -9.16
C GLY A 286 2.94 -3.56 -9.21
N ALA A 287 3.76 -4.61 -9.24
CA ALA A 287 3.26 -5.98 -9.33
C ALA A 287 2.81 -6.53 -7.99
N HIS A 288 3.59 -6.26 -6.94
CA HIS A 288 3.35 -6.72 -5.59
C HIS A 288 2.46 -5.75 -4.81
N ASP A 289 2.72 -4.47 -4.98
CA ASP A 289 2.06 -3.33 -4.37
C ASP A 289 1.45 -2.44 -5.49
N ASP A 290 0.17 -2.47 -5.78
CA ASP A 290 -0.79 -3.49 -5.35
C ASP A 290 -1.43 -4.20 -6.55
N GLY A 291 -0.66 -4.41 -7.63
CA GLY A 291 -1.14 -5.21 -8.77
C GLY A 291 -1.66 -6.60 -8.36
N ALA A 292 -1.06 -7.21 -7.33
CA ALA A 292 -1.48 -8.51 -6.82
C ALA A 292 -2.90 -8.45 -6.23
N GLY A 293 -3.22 -7.47 -5.39
CA GLY A 293 -4.55 -7.32 -4.81
C GLY A 293 -5.60 -6.96 -5.84
N ILE A 294 -5.22 -6.13 -6.81
CA ILE A 294 -6.09 -5.78 -7.95
C ILE A 294 -6.52 -7.04 -8.72
N VAL A 295 -5.57 -7.87 -9.12
CA VAL A 295 -5.91 -9.06 -9.91
C VAL A 295 -6.59 -10.15 -9.08
N GLN A 296 -6.33 -10.23 -7.77
CA GLN A 296 -7.07 -11.10 -6.85
C GLN A 296 -8.54 -10.65 -6.76
N THR A 297 -8.78 -9.35 -6.60
CA THR A 297 -10.13 -8.78 -6.60
C THR A 297 -10.90 -9.11 -7.90
N MET A 298 -10.25 -8.93 -9.05
CA MET A 298 -10.84 -9.22 -10.35
C MET A 298 -11.06 -10.73 -10.58
N GLU A 299 -10.14 -11.57 -10.09
CA GLU A 299 -10.25 -13.03 -10.19
C GLU A 299 -11.41 -13.58 -9.36
N ILE A 300 -11.69 -13.01 -8.18
CA ILE A 300 -12.86 -13.38 -7.39
C ILE A 300 -14.13 -13.09 -8.17
N LEU A 301 -14.25 -11.93 -8.80
CA LEU A 301 -15.38 -11.59 -9.67
C LEU A 301 -15.53 -12.61 -10.81
N ARG A 302 -14.43 -12.88 -11.54
CA ARG A 302 -14.41 -13.85 -12.66
C ARG A 302 -14.87 -15.23 -12.20
N MET A 303 -14.27 -15.73 -11.13
CA MET A 303 -14.56 -17.07 -10.58
C MET A 303 -16.02 -17.20 -10.16
N MET A 304 -16.58 -16.19 -9.47
CA MET A 304 -17.99 -16.23 -9.06
C MET A 304 -18.93 -16.29 -10.26
N LYS A 305 -18.65 -15.53 -11.32
CA LYS A 305 -19.45 -15.57 -12.56
C LYS A 305 -19.26 -16.88 -13.33
N ALA A 306 -18.04 -17.43 -13.39
CA ALA A 306 -17.77 -18.72 -14.03
C ALA A 306 -18.50 -19.88 -13.35
N LEU A 307 -18.62 -19.84 -12.03
CA LEU A 307 -19.35 -20.85 -11.25
C LEU A 307 -20.86 -20.57 -11.16
N ASN A 308 -21.37 -19.51 -11.77
CA ASN A 308 -22.76 -19.04 -11.60
C ASN A 308 -23.14 -18.90 -10.12
N TYR A 309 -22.16 -18.49 -9.27
CA TYR A 309 -22.37 -18.32 -7.84
C TYR A 309 -23.21 -17.07 -7.59
N GLN A 310 -24.40 -17.25 -7.04
CA GLN A 310 -25.30 -16.16 -6.69
C GLN A 310 -25.17 -15.82 -5.20
N PRO A 311 -24.54 -14.70 -4.84
CA PRO A 311 -24.41 -14.31 -3.44
C PRO A 311 -25.75 -13.86 -2.85
N LYS A 312 -25.93 -14.04 -1.54
CA LYS A 312 -27.10 -13.53 -0.82
C LYS A 312 -27.09 -12.01 -0.69
N ARG A 313 -25.90 -11.44 -0.49
CA ARG A 313 -25.65 -9.99 -0.38
C ARG A 313 -24.94 -9.49 -1.63
N THR A 314 -25.10 -8.22 -1.94
CA THR A 314 -24.34 -7.61 -3.03
C THR A 314 -22.84 -7.65 -2.69
N ILE A 315 -22.05 -8.17 -3.62
CA ILE A 315 -20.60 -8.10 -3.55
C ILE A 315 -20.15 -6.99 -4.49
N ARG A 316 -19.38 -6.06 -3.95
CA ARG A 316 -18.81 -4.94 -4.68
C ARG A 316 -17.30 -5.12 -4.76
N PHE A 317 -16.77 -5.10 -5.98
CA PHE A 317 -15.36 -5.20 -6.30
C PHE A 317 -14.84 -3.82 -6.64
N VAL A 318 -13.83 -3.34 -5.93
CA VAL A 318 -13.34 -1.96 -6.08
C VAL A 318 -11.85 -1.94 -6.36
N LEU A 319 -11.45 -1.25 -7.43
CA LEU A 319 -10.08 -0.89 -7.70
C LEU A 319 -9.94 0.57 -7.28
N PHE A 320 -9.35 0.80 -6.11
CA PHE A 320 -9.24 2.13 -5.52
C PHE A 320 -8.16 2.97 -6.21
N ALA A 321 -8.41 4.24 -6.42
CA ALA A 321 -7.42 5.19 -6.92
C ALA A 321 -6.68 5.85 -5.77
N ASN A 322 -5.39 6.14 -5.97
CA ASN A 322 -4.60 7.02 -5.12
C ASN A 322 -4.46 6.56 -3.65
N GLU A 323 -4.03 5.36 -3.41
CA GLU A 323 -3.60 4.92 -2.08
C GLU A 323 -2.23 5.50 -1.75
N GLU A 324 -1.24 5.29 -2.63
CA GLU A 324 0.20 5.48 -2.43
C GLU A 324 0.60 6.88 -1.92
N ASN A 325 -0.07 7.91 -2.42
CA ASN A 325 0.30 9.28 -2.07
C ASN A 325 -0.87 10.18 -1.66
N GLY A 326 -2.02 9.60 -1.23
CA GLY A 326 -3.12 10.45 -0.81
C GLY A 326 -4.37 9.80 -0.23
N MET A 327 -4.65 8.53 -0.54
CA MET A 327 -5.87 7.79 -0.14
C MET A 327 -7.19 8.45 -0.57
N ARG A 328 -7.18 9.34 -1.58
CA ARG A 328 -8.36 10.15 -1.91
C ARG A 328 -9.45 9.33 -2.58
N GLY A 329 -9.10 8.27 -3.34
CA GLY A 329 -10.08 7.36 -3.92
C GLY A 329 -10.87 6.59 -2.86
N GLY A 330 -10.19 5.99 -1.90
CA GLY A 330 -10.83 5.29 -0.78
C GLY A 330 -11.68 6.23 0.09
N ASN A 331 -11.16 7.43 0.39
CA ASN A 331 -11.91 8.45 1.14
C ASN A 331 -13.17 8.88 0.39
N LYS A 332 -13.08 9.08 -0.95
CA LYS A 332 -14.24 9.43 -1.78
C LYS A 332 -15.27 8.32 -1.84
N TYR A 333 -14.83 7.06 -1.90
CA TYR A 333 -15.71 5.91 -1.83
C TYR A 333 -16.50 5.89 -0.51
N ALA A 334 -15.82 6.07 0.62
CA ALA A 334 -16.45 6.12 1.95
C ALA A 334 -17.41 7.31 2.10
N GLU A 335 -17.03 8.49 1.59
CA GLU A 335 -17.89 9.69 1.57
C GLU A 335 -19.19 9.42 0.83
N LEU A 336 -19.12 8.85 -0.38
CA LEU A 336 -20.29 8.58 -1.21
C LEU A 336 -21.15 7.45 -0.62
N ALA A 337 -20.54 6.42 -0.03
CA ALA A 337 -21.27 5.38 0.68
C ALA A 337 -22.10 5.95 1.84
N LYS A 338 -21.51 6.87 2.61
CA LYS A 338 -22.21 7.56 3.69
C LYS A 338 -23.33 8.48 3.16
N LEU A 339 -23.06 9.26 2.10
CA LEU A 339 -24.03 10.15 1.49
C LEU A 339 -25.25 9.39 0.96
N ASN A 340 -25.03 8.22 0.37
CA ASN A 340 -26.07 7.36 -0.19
C ASN A 340 -26.73 6.45 0.86
N ASN A 341 -26.34 6.53 2.13
CA ASN A 341 -26.79 5.65 3.21
C ASN A 341 -26.61 4.15 2.88
N GLU A 342 -25.49 3.79 2.22
CA GLU A 342 -25.19 2.41 1.86
C GLU A 342 -24.85 1.59 3.12
N LYS A 343 -25.33 0.35 3.17
CA LYS A 343 -25.09 -0.56 4.29
C LYS A 343 -23.96 -1.52 3.95
N HIS A 344 -22.73 -1.12 4.26
CA HIS A 344 -21.56 -1.99 4.17
C HIS A 344 -21.48 -2.86 5.43
N VAL A 345 -21.55 -4.18 5.26
CA VAL A 345 -21.53 -5.15 6.37
C VAL A 345 -20.16 -5.78 6.56
N PHE A 346 -19.31 -5.75 5.52
CA PHE A 346 -17.94 -6.23 5.55
C PHE A 346 -17.12 -5.55 4.46
N ALA A 347 -15.84 -5.32 4.72
CA ALA A 347 -14.88 -4.87 3.72
C ALA A 347 -13.57 -5.66 3.86
N LEU A 348 -12.96 -6.01 2.73
CA LEU A 348 -11.67 -6.66 2.62
C LEU A 348 -10.84 -5.91 1.58
N GLU A 349 -9.63 -5.51 1.95
CA GLU A 349 -8.61 -5.04 1.02
C GLU A 349 -7.47 -6.04 0.97
N SER A 350 -6.99 -6.34 -0.24
CA SER A 350 -5.82 -7.17 -0.47
C SER A 350 -4.66 -6.26 -0.86
N ASP A 351 -3.77 -5.98 0.09
CA ASP A 351 -2.62 -5.08 -0.06
C ASP A 351 -1.39 -5.60 0.69
N ALA A 352 -1.28 -6.93 0.79
CA ALA A 352 -0.13 -7.58 1.42
C ALA A 352 0.75 -8.34 0.41
N GLY A 353 0.52 -8.10 -0.88
CA GLY A 353 1.28 -8.64 -2.00
C GLY A 353 0.85 -10.02 -2.48
N GLY A 354 1.64 -10.59 -3.38
CA GLY A 354 1.35 -11.82 -4.13
C GLY A 354 2.02 -13.09 -3.59
N PHE A 355 2.54 -13.10 -2.37
CA PHE A 355 3.10 -14.30 -1.76
C PHE A 355 2.02 -15.22 -1.16
N THR A 356 2.42 -16.41 -0.73
CA THR A 356 1.52 -17.36 -0.07
C THR A 356 0.85 -16.71 1.14
N PRO A 357 -0.50 -16.61 1.16
CA PRO A 357 -1.20 -16.02 2.28
C PRO A 357 -1.05 -16.88 3.54
N ARG A 358 -0.82 -16.25 4.68
CA ARG A 358 -0.70 -16.92 5.99
C ARG A 358 -1.90 -16.65 6.87
N ALA A 359 -2.49 -15.49 6.74
CA ALA A 359 -3.64 -15.08 7.55
C ALA A 359 -4.47 -14.02 6.83
N ILE A 360 -5.73 -13.92 7.26
CA ILE A 360 -6.62 -12.80 6.95
C ILE A 360 -6.74 -11.99 8.24
N GLY A 361 -6.19 -10.77 8.23
CA GLY A 361 -6.26 -9.85 9.36
C GLY A 361 -7.65 -9.21 9.48
N ILE A 362 -8.23 -9.20 10.67
CA ILE A 362 -9.59 -8.68 10.88
C ILE A 362 -9.59 -7.64 11.99
N THR A 363 -10.09 -6.46 11.69
CA THR A 363 -10.40 -5.41 12.66
C THR A 363 -11.88 -5.47 12.98
N CYS A 364 -12.23 -5.95 14.17
CA CYS A 364 -13.61 -6.10 14.62
C CYS A 364 -13.70 -6.26 16.16
N SER A 365 -14.90 -6.24 16.71
CA SER A 365 -15.11 -6.56 18.13
C SER A 365 -14.76 -8.02 18.43
N SER A 366 -14.47 -8.32 19.70
CA SER A 366 -14.17 -9.70 20.12
C SER A 366 -15.37 -10.64 19.91
N GLU A 367 -16.58 -10.12 20.01
CA GLU A 367 -17.80 -10.89 19.73
C GLU A 367 -17.95 -11.24 18.25
N GLN A 368 -17.68 -10.28 17.37
CA GLN A 368 -17.67 -10.52 15.91
C GLN A 368 -16.57 -11.52 15.52
N PHE A 369 -15.38 -11.39 16.09
CA PHE A 369 -14.29 -12.33 15.80
C PHE A 369 -14.63 -13.77 16.21
N LYS A 370 -15.27 -13.97 17.35
CA LYS A 370 -15.75 -15.30 17.79
C LYS A 370 -16.71 -15.93 16.76
N LYS A 371 -17.54 -15.13 16.06
CA LYS A 371 -18.44 -15.64 15.01
C LYS A 371 -17.70 -16.10 13.76
N LEU A 372 -16.51 -15.55 13.49
CA LEU A 372 -15.68 -15.90 12.32
C LEU A 372 -14.76 -17.10 12.61
N GLN A 373 -14.37 -17.34 13.87
CA GLN A 373 -13.45 -18.41 14.22
C GLN A 373 -13.82 -19.81 13.70
N PRO A 374 -15.11 -20.24 13.71
CA PRO A 374 -15.48 -21.55 13.17
C PRO A 374 -15.10 -21.73 11.69
N TRP A 375 -15.00 -20.64 10.91
CA TRP A 375 -14.64 -20.68 9.50
C TRP A 375 -13.14 -20.86 9.27
N SER A 376 -12.29 -20.64 10.27
CA SER A 376 -10.85 -20.92 10.19
C SER A 376 -10.59 -22.39 9.84
N ALA A 377 -11.43 -23.31 10.30
CA ALA A 377 -11.30 -24.72 9.95
C ALA A 377 -11.48 -24.99 8.44
N LEU A 378 -12.28 -24.17 7.75
CA LEU A 378 -12.48 -24.25 6.29
C LEU A 378 -11.29 -23.69 5.51
N LEU A 379 -10.54 -22.76 6.09
CA LEU A 379 -9.38 -22.10 5.47
C LEU A 379 -8.08 -22.86 5.71
N LYS A 380 -8.01 -23.63 6.78
CA LYS A 380 -6.81 -24.40 7.17
C LYS A 380 -6.25 -25.28 6.06
N PRO A 381 -7.04 -26.01 5.23
CA PRO A 381 -6.53 -26.79 4.11
C PRO A 381 -5.80 -25.95 3.06
N TYR A 382 -6.05 -24.65 3.01
CA TYR A 382 -5.45 -23.66 2.09
C TYR A 382 -4.30 -22.88 2.74
N GLY A 383 -3.84 -23.28 3.93
CA GLY A 383 -2.68 -22.70 4.61
C GLY A 383 -2.91 -21.33 5.24
N THR A 384 -4.18 -20.92 5.43
CA THR A 384 -4.51 -19.61 5.99
C THR A 384 -5.50 -19.71 7.16
N GLU A 385 -5.56 -18.68 7.98
CA GLU A 385 -6.46 -18.56 9.12
C GLU A 385 -6.90 -17.10 9.34
N PHE A 386 -7.88 -16.89 10.22
CA PHE A 386 -8.23 -15.55 10.66
C PHE A 386 -7.37 -15.11 11.84
N THR A 387 -6.84 -13.88 11.76
CA THR A 387 -6.14 -13.22 12.87
C THR A 387 -6.83 -11.91 13.22
N LYS A 388 -6.88 -11.61 14.53
CA LYS A 388 -7.46 -10.36 15.00
C LYS A 388 -6.36 -9.29 15.07
N HIS A 389 -6.54 -8.18 14.36
CA HIS A 389 -5.76 -6.98 14.60
C HIS A 389 -6.23 -6.29 15.90
N LYS A 390 -5.25 -5.81 16.67
CA LYS A 390 -5.50 -5.08 17.92
C LYS A 390 -5.94 -3.65 17.63
#